data_a888306224a3ec8a4dd7a2f19d55d273
#
_entry.id   a888306224a3ec8a4dd7a2f19d55d273
#
_cell.length_a   1.000
_cell.length_b   1.000
_cell.length_c   1.000
_cell.angle_alpha   90.00
_cell.angle_beta   90.00
_cell.angle_gamma   90.00
#
_symmetry.space_group_name_H-M   'P 1'
#
loop_
_entity.id
_entity.type
_entity.pdbx_description
1 polymer ?
#
loop_
_entity_poly.entity_id
_entity_poly.type
_entity_poly.pdbx_seq_one_letter_code
_entity_poly.pdbx_strand_id
1 'polypeptide(L)'
;MKNTDLTVKIKRMRDRSLFECTLRDGSAPASAGCSAGQTGGCMPGAPSDDQSIITRFKVDAPPDNTVMSSVMKLYETAGRAGMKIEACPAEGDESPLWKPLRIGNLTSKNRFAVLPMEAADACDDGTPSASTVQRYADFCRGGYGLVWIEAASLEDMTRTRRNQLMLDVYDASSRRAWEKFIGDIKKKFPDTVILFQYQHGGETVSENAPRKISVKHLYGFGGDIIDAGYIDSFIDREVETARFLHEIGADGVDLKMCHGYLGSQILRPYNDRNWKYGGSWENRSRFAFDPCERIRDIIPDRRFLLGARVSMYEEMPGGQGHAGPDSLCIDLAESVALIKGMEARGCDFFGETIGNGAVYSKNMCPVRSCAANVYQHASMARLMKENLRPETVVIGAGLSVLGSGDKIPLGGMPPEDEGFKAFAEKCIRTGVFDMAGLGRQAFADPYMPLKMQLGVDDMINWCKTCNLCLDLRPDMKHTGCVIYDRKYKELLGKARS
;
A
#
# COMPACT_ATOMS: atom_id res chain seq x y z
N MET A 1 -3.44 -35.12 6.19
CA MET A 1 -3.87 -34.75 4.83
C MET A 1 -2.63 -34.40 4.05
N LYS A 2 -2.33 -35.13 2.97
CA LYS A 2 -1.18 -34.84 2.12
C LYS A 2 -1.44 -33.51 1.40
N ASN A 3 -0.46 -32.59 1.44
CA ASN A 3 -0.52 -31.33 0.70
C ASN A 3 -0.61 -31.65 -0.80
N THR A 4 -1.76 -31.38 -1.37
CA THR A 4 -1.98 -31.45 -2.82
C THR A 4 -1.77 -30.04 -3.35
N ASP A 5 -0.71 -29.82 -4.12
CA ASP A 5 -0.47 -28.53 -4.78
C ASP A 5 -1.31 -28.45 -6.06
N LEU A 6 -2.40 -27.71 -6.01
CA LEU A 6 -3.19 -27.37 -7.18
C LEU A 6 -2.69 -26.03 -7.74
N THR A 7 -2.10 -26.08 -8.92
CA THR A 7 -1.75 -24.86 -9.67
C THR A 7 -2.80 -24.64 -10.76
N VAL A 8 -3.53 -23.53 -10.66
CA VAL A 8 -4.47 -23.08 -11.70
C VAL A 8 -3.78 -22.01 -12.51
N LYS A 9 -3.48 -22.29 -13.77
CA LYS A 9 -2.97 -21.31 -14.73
C LYS A 9 -4.13 -20.78 -15.56
N ILE A 10 -4.35 -19.48 -15.51
CA ILE A 10 -5.37 -18.80 -16.31
C ILE A 10 -4.63 -18.06 -17.42
N LYS A 11 -4.84 -18.49 -18.66
CA LYS A 11 -4.24 -17.89 -19.86
C LYS A 11 -5.32 -17.24 -20.68
N ARG A 12 -5.20 -15.94 -20.95
CA ARG A 12 -6.10 -15.19 -21.84
C ARG A 12 -5.57 -15.26 -23.27
N MET A 13 -6.38 -15.79 -24.20
CA MET A 13 -6.19 -15.60 -25.64
C MET A 13 -7.13 -14.47 -26.10
N ARG A 14 -6.78 -13.75 -27.18
CA ARG A 14 -7.40 -12.47 -27.61
C ARG A 14 -8.94 -12.42 -27.62
N ASP A 15 -9.62 -13.55 -27.71
CA ASP A 15 -11.11 -13.64 -27.74
C ASP A 15 -11.65 -14.78 -26.86
N ARG A 16 -10.83 -15.44 -26.04
CA ARG A 16 -11.24 -16.65 -25.29
C ARG A 16 -10.41 -16.75 -24.00
N SER A 17 -11.05 -17.10 -22.88
CA SER A 17 -10.38 -17.43 -21.63
C SER A 17 -10.11 -18.93 -21.55
N LEU A 18 -8.84 -19.31 -21.41
CA LEU A 18 -8.41 -20.68 -21.22
C LEU A 18 -7.97 -20.86 -19.76
N PHE A 19 -8.55 -21.86 -19.08
CA PHE A 19 -8.17 -22.22 -17.72
C PHE A 19 -7.35 -23.52 -17.77
N GLU A 20 -6.13 -23.50 -17.26
CA GLU A 20 -5.31 -24.69 -17.07
C GLU A 20 -5.22 -25.01 -15.58
N CYS A 21 -5.74 -26.17 -15.17
CA CYS A 21 -5.57 -26.71 -13.83
C CYS A 21 -4.50 -27.79 -13.85
N THR A 22 -3.44 -27.66 -13.06
CA THR A 22 -2.40 -28.66 -12.92
C THR A 22 -2.40 -29.22 -11.50
N LEU A 23 -2.62 -30.51 -11.35
CA LEU A 23 -2.49 -31.22 -10.07
C LEU A 23 -1.11 -31.87 -10.01
N ARG A 24 -0.33 -31.53 -8.98
CA ARG A 24 0.97 -32.15 -8.70
C ARG A 24 0.82 -33.10 -7.52
N ASP A 25 0.49 -34.37 -7.77
CA ASP A 25 0.74 -35.46 -6.81
C ASP A 25 0.34 -36.86 -7.25
N GLY A 26 0.17 -37.14 -8.49
CA GLY A 26 -0.07 -38.52 -8.99
C GLY A 26 -1.35 -39.21 -8.48
N SER A 27 -2.32 -38.50 -7.86
CA SER A 27 -3.62 -39.04 -7.51
C SER A 27 -4.65 -38.56 -8.54
N ALA A 28 -5.39 -39.50 -9.12
CA ALA A 28 -6.49 -39.19 -10.04
C ALA A 28 -7.50 -38.28 -9.34
N PRO A 29 -8.00 -37.23 -10.00
CA PRO A 29 -8.96 -36.31 -9.38
C PRO A 29 -10.25 -37.06 -9.06
N ALA A 30 -10.67 -37.03 -7.79
CA ALA A 30 -12.05 -37.29 -7.46
C ALA A 30 -12.89 -36.27 -8.26
N SER A 31 -13.82 -36.76 -9.05
CA SER A 31 -14.70 -35.97 -9.91
C SER A 31 -15.37 -34.85 -9.11
N ALA A 32 -14.80 -33.65 -9.14
CA ALA A 32 -15.50 -32.46 -8.74
C ALA A 32 -16.55 -32.19 -9.82
N GLY A 33 -17.80 -32.46 -9.48
CA GLY A 33 -18.91 -32.29 -10.40
C GLY A 33 -19.03 -30.85 -10.91
N CYS A 34 -18.51 -30.60 -12.08
CA CYS A 34 -18.88 -29.48 -12.93
C CYS A 34 -20.08 -29.89 -13.77
N SER A 35 -21.29 -29.62 -13.28
CA SER A 35 -22.49 -29.68 -14.07
C SER A 35 -22.64 -28.36 -14.82
N ALA A 36 -22.04 -28.27 -16.00
CA ALA A 36 -22.50 -27.39 -17.07
C ALA A 36 -21.75 -27.77 -18.36
N GLY A 37 -22.43 -28.45 -19.20
CA GLY A 37 -22.41 -28.53 -20.65
C GLY A 37 -21.09 -28.62 -21.42
N GLN A 38 -20.87 -29.81 -21.97
CA GLN A 38 -20.02 -30.20 -23.10
C GLN A 38 -18.53 -30.46 -22.83
N THR A 39 -18.29 -31.74 -22.77
CA THR A 39 -17.00 -32.39 -22.71
C THR A 39 -16.28 -32.31 -24.06
N GLY A 40 -15.19 -31.55 -24.13
CA GLY A 40 -14.14 -31.74 -25.13
C GLY A 40 -13.16 -32.81 -24.64
N GLY A 41 -12.99 -33.86 -25.45
CA GLY A 41 -12.29 -35.10 -25.07
C GLY A 41 -10.87 -34.90 -24.61
N CYS A 42 -10.46 -35.73 -23.65
CA CYS A 42 -9.09 -36.00 -23.28
C CYS A 42 -8.36 -36.67 -24.47
N MET A 43 -7.30 -36.03 -24.97
CA MET A 43 -6.34 -36.68 -25.84
C MET A 43 -5.13 -37.16 -24.97
N PRO A 44 -4.73 -38.42 -25.07
CA PRO A 44 -3.50 -38.89 -24.39
C PRO A 44 -2.29 -38.37 -25.16
N GLY A 45 -1.57 -37.45 -24.62
CA GLY A 45 -0.26 -36.99 -25.10
C GLY A 45 0.86 -37.69 -24.36
N ALA A 46 1.97 -37.95 -25.05
CA ALA A 46 3.12 -38.73 -24.66
C ALA A 46 3.66 -38.45 -23.22
N PRO A 47 4.30 -39.46 -22.57
CA PRO A 47 4.77 -39.35 -21.20
C PRO A 47 5.92 -38.34 -21.12
N SER A 48 5.69 -37.22 -20.48
CA SER A 48 6.76 -36.41 -19.89
C SER A 48 6.92 -36.85 -18.44
N ASP A 49 8.17 -36.92 -17.96
CA ASP A 49 8.53 -37.32 -16.60
C ASP A 49 7.99 -36.42 -15.48
N ASP A 50 7.09 -35.49 -15.80
CA ASP A 50 6.38 -34.61 -14.87
C ASP A 50 4.96 -35.15 -14.69
N GLN A 51 4.65 -35.70 -13.51
CA GLN A 51 3.35 -36.29 -13.15
C GLN A 51 2.27 -35.22 -12.95
N SER A 52 2.14 -34.26 -13.86
CA SER A 52 1.12 -33.22 -13.81
C SER A 52 -0.03 -33.52 -14.77
N ILE A 53 -1.26 -33.57 -14.25
CA ILE A 53 -2.47 -33.65 -15.06
C ILE A 53 -2.92 -32.23 -15.38
N ILE A 54 -2.91 -31.85 -16.67
CA ILE A 54 -3.39 -30.56 -17.14
C ILE A 54 -4.81 -30.73 -17.64
N THR A 55 -5.77 -30.09 -16.96
CA THR A 55 -7.16 -30.01 -17.41
C THR A 55 -7.38 -28.65 -18.07
N ARG A 56 -7.74 -28.63 -19.35
CA ARG A 56 -8.00 -27.42 -20.12
C ARG A 56 -9.50 -27.20 -20.28
N PHE A 57 -9.97 -26.04 -19.87
CA PHE A 57 -11.33 -25.61 -20.10
C PHE A 57 -11.32 -24.52 -21.17
N LYS A 58 -12.11 -24.73 -22.26
CA LYS A 58 -12.28 -23.74 -23.30
C LYS A 58 -13.63 -23.05 -23.12
N VAL A 59 -13.59 -21.73 -22.99
CA VAL A 59 -14.82 -20.90 -22.92
C VAL A 59 -14.95 -20.18 -24.24
N ASP A 60 -16.01 -20.49 -25.02
CA ASP A 60 -16.21 -19.97 -26.38
C ASP A 60 -16.97 -18.63 -26.43
N ALA A 61 -17.36 -18.07 -25.28
CA ALA A 61 -18.00 -16.77 -25.14
C ALA A 61 -17.34 -15.95 -24.01
N PRO A 62 -17.48 -14.62 -23.99
CA PRO A 62 -17.11 -13.86 -22.81
C PRO A 62 -17.79 -14.48 -21.58
N PRO A 63 -17.07 -14.74 -20.50
CA PRO A 63 -17.61 -15.42 -19.33
C PRO A 63 -18.76 -14.61 -18.77
N ASP A 64 -19.91 -15.23 -18.59
CA ASP A 64 -21.02 -14.61 -17.88
C ASP A 64 -20.68 -14.45 -16.39
N ASN A 65 -21.47 -13.67 -15.67
CA ASN A 65 -21.25 -13.41 -14.24
C ASN A 65 -21.24 -14.69 -13.40
N THR A 66 -21.87 -15.78 -13.87
CA THR A 66 -21.93 -17.08 -13.19
C THR A 66 -20.60 -17.80 -13.29
N VAL A 67 -19.99 -17.82 -14.47
CA VAL A 67 -18.67 -18.43 -14.70
C VAL A 67 -17.61 -17.70 -13.91
N MET A 68 -17.64 -16.37 -13.91
CA MET A 68 -16.66 -15.56 -13.17
C MET A 68 -16.83 -15.63 -11.66
N SER A 69 -18.07 -15.67 -11.17
CA SER A 69 -18.37 -15.94 -9.76
C SER A 69 -17.80 -17.29 -9.33
N SER A 70 -17.88 -18.30 -10.20
CA SER A 70 -17.30 -19.62 -9.95
C SER A 70 -15.76 -19.60 -9.96
N VAL A 71 -15.14 -18.86 -10.87
CA VAL A 71 -13.67 -18.67 -10.90
C VAL A 71 -13.17 -17.93 -9.68
N MET A 72 -13.82 -16.85 -9.27
CA MET A 72 -13.45 -16.12 -8.05
C MET A 72 -13.61 -16.98 -6.81
N LYS A 73 -14.70 -17.78 -6.74
CA LYS A 73 -14.94 -18.72 -5.66
C LYS A 73 -13.90 -19.85 -5.64
N LEU A 74 -13.49 -20.35 -6.81
CA LEU A 74 -12.41 -21.31 -6.94
C LEU A 74 -11.09 -20.74 -6.44
N TYR A 75 -10.77 -19.49 -6.82
CA TYR A 75 -9.58 -18.78 -6.38
C TYR A 75 -9.56 -18.58 -4.86
N GLU A 76 -10.68 -18.11 -4.28
CA GLU A 76 -10.82 -17.97 -2.84
C GLU A 76 -10.67 -19.32 -2.11
N THR A 77 -11.28 -20.37 -2.66
CA THR A 77 -11.22 -21.72 -2.11
C THR A 77 -9.80 -22.28 -2.18
N ALA A 78 -9.14 -22.13 -3.31
CA ALA A 78 -7.76 -22.53 -3.50
C ALA A 78 -6.82 -21.76 -2.56
N GLY A 79 -7.00 -20.44 -2.42
CA GLY A 79 -6.23 -19.61 -1.48
C GLY A 79 -6.40 -20.05 -0.02
N ARG A 80 -7.63 -20.41 0.40
CA ARG A 80 -7.89 -20.95 1.74
C ARG A 80 -7.27 -22.34 1.95
N ALA A 81 -7.18 -23.14 0.89
CA ALA A 81 -6.54 -24.44 0.91
C ALA A 81 -5.00 -24.38 0.81
N GLY A 82 -4.42 -23.18 0.74
CA GLY A 82 -2.98 -22.99 0.58
C GLY A 82 -2.43 -23.31 -0.81
N MET A 83 -3.31 -23.36 -1.82
CA MET A 83 -2.94 -23.65 -3.20
C MET A 83 -2.47 -22.39 -3.92
N LYS A 84 -1.42 -22.51 -4.74
CA LYS A 84 -0.92 -21.40 -5.56
C LYS A 84 -1.74 -21.30 -6.85
N ILE A 85 -2.33 -20.12 -7.10
CA ILE A 85 -2.98 -19.81 -8.37
C ILE A 85 -2.09 -18.80 -9.09
N GLU A 86 -1.61 -19.15 -10.27
CA GLU A 86 -0.87 -18.25 -11.15
C GLU A 86 -1.78 -17.78 -12.28
N ALA A 87 -2.12 -16.49 -12.27
CA ALA A 87 -2.76 -15.86 -13.40
C ALA A 87 -1.67 -15.48 -14.41
N CYS A 88 -1.77 -15.97 -15.63
CA CYS A 88 -0.87 -15.60 -16.72
C CYS A 88 -1.48 -14.38 -17.46
N PRO A 89 -0.70 -13.32 -17.74
CA PRO A 89 -1.16 -12.23 -18.59
C PRO A 89 -1.63 -12.77 -19.95
N ALA A 90 -2.59 -12.09 -20.57
CA ALA A 90 -2.97 -12.40 -21.95
C ALA A 90 -1.74 -12.31 -22.87
N GLU A 91 -1.61 -13.23 -23.82
CA GLU A 91 -0.58 -13.12 -24.85
C GLU A 91 -0.74 -11.80 -25.59
N GLY A 92 0.31 -10.96 -25.60
CA GLY A 92 0.30 -9.65 -26.24
C GLY A 92 -0.17 -8.49 -25.35
N ASP A 93 -0.43 -8.68 -24.05
CA ASP A 93 -0.63 -7.55 -23.14
C ASP A 93 0.72 -6.91 -22.79
N GLU A 94 1.06 -5.85 -23.53
CA GLU A 94 2.29 -5.06 -23.29
C GLU A 94 2.13 -4.02 -22.15
N SER A 95 1.07 -4.11 -21.36
CA SER A 95 0.83 -3.18 -20.26
C SER A 95 2.01 -3.13 -19.31
N PRO A 96 2.57 -1.94 -19.04
CA PRO A 96 3.68 -1.80 -18.12
C PRO A 96 3.28 -2.15 -16.67
N LEU A 97 1.99 -2.15 -16.34
CA LEU A 97 1.49 -2.50 -15.01
C LEU A 97 1.86 -3.93 -14.58
N TRP A 98 1.97 -4.86 -15.53
CA TRP A 98 2.32 -6.27 -15.28
C TRP A 98 3.80 -6.57 -15.35
N LYS A 99 4.61 -5.60 -15.82
CA LYS A 99 6.06 -5.83 -15.92
C LYS A 99 6.69 -5.80 -14.53
N PRO A 100 7.57 -6.76 -14.21
CA PRO A 100 8.33 -6.73 -12.97
C PRO A 100 9.10 -5.41 -12.83
N LEU A 101 9.32 -5.00 -11.59
CA LEU A 101 10.07 -3.80 -11.26
C LEU A 101 11.11 -4.10 -10.19
N ARG A 102 12.36 -3.73 -10.46
CA ARG A 102 13.44 -3.80 -9.48
C ARG A 102 13.33 -2.63 -8.50
N ILE A 103 13.43 -2.91 -7.21
CA ILE A 103 13.47 -1.94 -6.11
C ILE A 103 14.66 -2.35 -5.23
N GLY A 104 15.70 -1.53 -5.15
CA GLY A 104 16.95 -1.95 -4.52
C GLY A 104 17.44 -3.27 -5.14
N ASN A 105 17.63 -4.31 -4.32
CA ASN A 105 17.99 -5.65 -4.77
C ASN A 105 16.81 -6.66 -4.74
N LEU A 106 15.57 -6.19 -4.58
CA LEU A 106 14.36 -6.99 -4.74
C LEU A 106 13.69 -6.73 -6.09
N THR A 107 12.79 -7.65 -6.47
CA THR A 107 11.95 -7.49 -7.66
C THR A 107 10.49 -7.66 -7.27
N SER A 108 9.69 -6.61 -7.47
CA SER A 108 8.24 -6.70 -7.42
C SER A 108 7.72 -7.38 -8.68
N LYS A 109 6.79 -8.33 -8.56
CA LYS A 109 6.23 -9.10 -9.68
C LYS A 109 5.43 -8.25 -10.67
N ASN A 110 4.96 -7.10 -10.27
CA ASN A 110 4.21 -6.14 -11.08
C ASN A 110 4.31 -4.73 -10.49
N ARG A 111 3.60 -3.76 -11.06
CA ARG A 111 3.66 -2.36 -10.66
C ARG A 111 2.42 -1.86 -9.92
N PHE A 112 1.69 -2.76 -9.23
CA PHE A 112 0.60 -2.41 -8.34
C PHE A 112 1.10 -2.41 -6.89
N ALA A 113 0.85 -1.31 -6.17
CA ALA A 113 1.17 -1.18 -4.75
C ALA A 113 -0.08 -0.88 -3.92
N VAL A 114 -0.23 -1.55 -2.78
CA VAL A 114 -1.17 -1.13 -1.73
C VAL A 114 -0.51 -0.05 -0.91
N LEU A 115 -1.10 1.15 -0.86
CA LEU A 115 -0.61 2.25 -0.02
C LEU A 115 -0.97 2.02 1.45
N PRO A 116 -0.17 2.52 2.40
CA PRO A 116 -0.38 2.33 3.83
C PRO A 116 -1.59 3.14 4.31
N MET A 117 -2.74 2.48 4.45
CA MET A 117 -3.98 3.06 4.98
C MET A 117 -4.34 2.42 6.32
N GLU A 118 -4.41 3.25 7.36
CA GLU A 118 -4.81 2.81 8.70
C GLU A 118 -6.23 2.24 8.70
N ALA A 119 -6.37 0.97 9.08
CA ALA A 119 -7.65 0.29 9.21
C ALA A 119 -8.21 0.32 10.63
N ALA A 120 -7.44 0.76 11.61
CA ALA A 120 -7.86 0.85 13.01
C ALA A 120 -8.48 -0.49 13.50
N ASP A 121 -7.86 -1.59 13.16
CA ASP A 121 -8.35 -2.96 13.43
C ASP A 121 -7.35 -3.81 14.24
N ALA A 122 -6.36 -3.16 14.87
CA ALA A 122 -5.44 -3.84 15.79
C ALA A 122 -6.13 -4.35 17.06
N CYS A 123 -5.49 -5.29 17.74
CA CYS A 123 -5.82 -5.63 19.12
C CYS A 123 -5.54 -4.43 20.06
N ASP A 124 -6.05 -4.47 21.29
CA ASP A 124 -5.89 -3.38 22.26
C ASP A 124 -4.40 -3.09 22.58
N ASP A 125 -3.56 -4.12 22.55
CA ASP A 125 -2.11 -4.03 22.71
C ASP A 125 -1.37 -3.56 21.43
N GLY A 126 -2.12 -3.24 20.36
CA GLY A 126 -1.59 -2.79 19.07
C GLY A 126 -1.08 -3.91 18.16
N THR A 127 -1.12 -5.17 18.58
CA THR A 127 -0.70 -6.30 17.74
C THR A 127 -1.70 -6.59 16.61
N PRO A 128 -1.27 -7.24 15.51
CA PRO A 128 -2.15 -7.58 14.39
C PRO A 128 -3.30 -8.50 14.83
N SER A 129 -4.54 -8.05 14.65
CA SER A 129 -5.75 -8.85 14.89
C SER A 129 -6.00 -9.85 13.76
N ALA A 130 -6.96 -10.77 13.97
CA ALA A 130 -7.41 -11.67 12.89
C ALA A 130 -7.94 -10.88 11.66
N SER A 131 -8.59 -9.72 11.86
CA SER A 131 -9.03 -8.85 10.77
C SER A 131 -7.86 -8.24 10.02
N THR A 132 -6.83 -7.80 10.73
CA THR A 132 -5.58 -7.29 10.15
C THR A 132 -4.91 -8.36 9.28
N VAL A 133 -4.70 -9.56 9.85
CA VAL A 133 -4.07 -10.69 9.14
C VAL A 133 -4.86 -11.06 7.87
N GLN A 134 -6.19 -11.13 7.96
CA GLN A 134 -7.03 -11.46 6.81
C GLN A 134 -6.95 -10.39 5.72
N ARG A 135 -7.00 -9.11 6.08
CA ARG A 135 -6.93 -7.99 5.15
C ARG A 135 -5.62 -7.98 4.35
N TYR A 136 -4.48 -8.15 5.01
CA TYR A 136 -3.19 -8.21 4.33
C TYR A 136 -3.03 -9.47 3.47
N ALA A 137 -3.55 -10.61 3.93
CA ALA A 137 -3.59 -11.81 3.11
C ALA A 137 -4.46 -11.63 1.86
N ASP A 138 -5.56 -10.88 1.94
CA ASP A 138 -6.43 -10.59 0.78
C ASP A 138 -5.74 -9.67 -0.23
N PHE A 139 -5.00 -8.66 0.21
CA PHE A 139 -4.17 -7.85 -0.69
C PHE A 139 -3.13 -8.68 -1.44
N CYS A 140 -2.42 -9.55 -0.72
CA CYS A 140 -1.42 -10.43 -1.34
C CYS A 140 -2.06 -11.41 -2.35
N ARG A 141 -3.21 -12.03 -2.00
CA ARG A 141 -3.99 -12.89 -2.91
C ARG A 141 -4.51 -12.13 -4.10
N GLY A 142 -4.87 -10.87 -3.92
CA GLY A 142 -5.36 -9.98 -4.96
C GLY A 142 -4.34 -9.62 -6.02
N GLY A 143 -3.09 -10.09 -5.87
CA GLY A 143 -2.08 -9.99 -6.93
C GLY A 143 -1.24 -8.71 -6.90
N TYR A 144 -1.31 -7.91 -5.83
CA TYR A 144 -0.41 -6.77 -5.69
C TYR A 144 1.05 -7.21 -5.62
N GLY A 145 1.92 -6.49 -6.33
CA GLY A 145 3.37 -6.73 -6.30
C GLY A 145 4.03 -6.22 -5.03
N LEU A 146 3.49 -5.12 -4.48
CA LEU A 146 3.93 -4.53 -3.23
C LEU A 146 2.73 -4.30 -2.31
N VAL A 147 2.83 -4.76 -1.08
CA VAL A 147 1.85 -4.51 -0.02
C VAL A 147 2.53 -3.75 1.11
N TRP A 148 2.06 -2.53 1.32
CA TRP A 148 2.62 -1.63 2.31
C TRP A 148 1.77 -1.68 3.57
N ILE A 149 2.33 -2.24 4.63
CA ILE A 149 1.67 -2.29 5.93
C ILE A 149 1.44 -0.86 6.41
N GLU A 150 0.23 -0.61 6.90
CA GLU A 150 -0.21 0.69 7.36
C GLU A 150 0.69 1.27 8.47
N ALA A 151 0.57 2.57 8.64
CA ALA A 151 1.28 3.31 9.66
C ALA A 151 1.12 2.68 11.05
N ALA A 152 2.16 1.98 11.50
CA ALA A 152 2.21 1.37 12.81
C ALA A 152 3.07 2.22 13.77
N SER A 153 2.56 2.42 14.96
CA SER A 153 3.30 3.07 16.04
C SER A 153 4.43 2.17 16.53
N LEU A 154 5.51 2.76 17.03
CA LEU A 154 6.64 2.00 17.58
C LEU A 154 6.57 1.86 19.10
N GLU A 155 5.65 2.59 19.73
CA GLU A 155 5.38 2.54 21.17
C GLU A 155 3.97 3.06 21.48
N ASP A 156 3.41 2.72 22.64
CA ASP A 156 2.05 3.09 23.00
C ASP A 156 1.80 4.59 22.97
N MET A 157 2.73 5.39 23.47
CA MET A 157 2.59 6.85 23.58
C MET A 157 2.50 7.55 22.23
N THR A 158 2.93 6.93 21.13
CA THR A 158 2.97 7.54 19.81
C THR A 158 1.78 7.15 18.93
N ARG A 159 0.88 6.29 19.41
CA ARG A 159 -0.32 5.90 18.70
C ARG A 159 -1.27 7.07 18.47
N THR A 160 -1.79 7.18 17.26
CA THR A 160 -2.82 8.18 16.92
C THR A 160 -4.18 7.84 17.55
N ARG A 161 -4.42 6.57 17.86
CA ARG A 161 -5.62 6.02 18.51
C ARG A 161 -5.32 4.65 19.11
N ARG A 162 -6.12 4.23 20.07
CA ARG A 162 -5.87 2.96 20.79
C ARG A 162 -5.91 1.70 19.94
N ASN A 163 -6.69 1.68 18.86
CA ASN A 163 -6.77 0.53 17.96
C ASN A 163 -5.88 0.66 16.70
N GLN A 164 -4.86 1.50 16.75
CA GLN A 164 -3.82 1.54 15.73
C GLN A 164 -2.83 0.38 15.92
N LEU A 165 -2.31 -0.16 14.81
CA LEU A 165 -1.20 -1.10 14.85
C LEU A 165 0.02 -0.51 15.57
N MET A 166 0.69 -1.37 16.35
CA MET A 166 1.90 -1.01 17.08
C MET A 166 2.90 -2.17 17.04
N LEU A 167 4.16 -1.85 16.83
CA LEU A 167 5.28 -2.78 17.00
C LEU A 167 6.23 -2.20 18.05
N ASP A 168 6.09 -2.65 19.28
CA ASP A 168 7.08 -2.37 20.33
C ASP A 168 8.16 -3.44 20.33
N VAL A 169 9.35 -3.09 19.84
CA VAL A 169 10.49 -4.02 19.75
C VAL A 169 11.09 -4.38 21.12
N TYR A 170 10.76 -3.65 22.16
CA TYR A 170 11.21 -3.93 23.53
C TYR A 170 10.20 -4.80 24.30
N ASP A 171 8.99 -5.03 23.73
CA ASP A 171 8.03 -5.98 24.28
C ASP A 171 8.09 -7.34 23.56
N ALA A 172 8.41 -8.39 24.33
CA ALA A 172 8.53 -9.74 23.78
C ALA A 172 7.21 -10.30 23.21
N SER A 173 6.05 -9.88 23.69
CA SER A 173 4.75 -10.33 23.15
C SER A 173 4.46 -9.67 21.81
N SER A 174 4.75 -8.38 21.69
CA SER A 174 4.67 -7.63 20.44
C SER A 174 5.59 -8.26 19.38
N ARG A 175 6.87 -8.50 19.71
CA ARG A 175 7.82 -9.16 18.80
C ARG A 175 7.28 -10.49 18.28
N ARG A 176 6.81 -11.39 19.16
CA ARG A 176 6.26 -12.70 18.73
C ARG A 176 5.04 -12.57 17.82
N ALA A 177 4.15 -11.63 18.10
CA ALA A 177 2.96 -11.42 17.27
C ALA A 177 3.34 -10.95 15.85
N TRP A 178 4.29 -10.03 15.73
CA TRP A 178 4.77 -9.53 14.45
C TRP A 178 5.62 -10.55 13.68
N GLU A 179 6.49 -11.29 14.36
CA GLU A 179 7.24 -12.40 13.76
C GLU A 179 6.30 -13.43 13.14
N LYS A 180 5.25 -13.83 13.89
CA LYS A 180 4.23 -14.73 13.36
C LYS A 180 3.50 -14.14 12.16
N PHE A 181 3.06 -12.87 12.25
CA PHE A 181 2.31 -12.23 11.18
C PHE A 181 3.13 -12.09 9.88
N ILE A 182 4.34 -11.54 9.96
CA ILE A 182 5.24 -11.39 8.79
C ILE A 182 5.65 -12.75 8.25
N GLY A 183 6.04 -13.69 9.13
CA GLY A 183 6.42 -15.04 8.73
C GLY A 183 5.30 -15.79 8.00
N ASP A 184 4.06 -15.71 8.50
CA ASP A 184 2.90 -16.34 7.85
C ASP A 184 2.59 -15.70 6.48
N ILE A 185 2.68 -14.38 6.35
CA ILE A 185 2.47 -13.67 5.08
C ILE A 185 3.58 -14.04 4.08
N LYS A 186 4.84 -13.94 4.46
CA LYS A 186 5.97 -14.25 3.56
C LYS A 186 6.01 -15.73 3.16
N LYS A 187 5.65 -16.63 4.04
CA LYS A 187 5.53 -18.05 3.71
C LYS A 187 4.46 -18.33 2.66
N LYS A 188 3.32 -17.64 2.73
CA LYS A 188 2.19 -17.83 1.80
C LYS A 188 2.36 -17.05 0.49
N PHE A 189 3.02 -15.90 0.53
CA PHE A 189 3.15 -14.98 -0.59
C PHE A 189 4.61 -14.50 -0.75
N PRO A 190 5.56 -15.42 -1.05
CA PRO A 190 6.99 -15.11 -1.05
C PRO A 190 7.41 -14.09 -2.13
N ASP A 191 6.61 -13.94 -3.17
CA ASP A 191 6.82 -13.05 -4.31
C ASP A 191 6.15 -11.67 -4.16
N THR A 192 5.53 -11.40 -3.00
CA THR A 192 4.98 -10.08 -2.68
C THR A 192 5.95 -9.32 -1.79
N VAL A 193 6.30 -8.10 -2.19
CA VAL A 193 7.13 -7.19 -1.38
C VAL A 193 6.30 -6.65 -0.23
N ILE A 194 6.77 -6.80 1.00
CA ILE A 194 6.11 -6.35 2.23
C ILE A 194 6.91 -5.23 2.87
N LEU A 195 6.36 -4.01 2.84
CA LEU A 195 6.94 -2.84 3.50
C LEU A 195 6.20 -2.53 4.80
N PHE A 196 6.89 -1.99 5.78
CA PHE A 196 6.34 -1.56 7.05
C PHE A 196 6.51 -0.04 7.21
N GLN A 197 5.40 0.69 7.42
CA GLN A 197 5.47 2.13 7.65
C GLN A 197 5.54 2.46 9.14
N TYR A 198 6.57 3.20 9.54
CA TYR A 198 6.64 3.79 10.88
C TYR A 198 5.66 4.94 11.06
N GLN A 199 5.21 5.15 12.27
CA GLN A 199 4.42 6.33 12.59
C GLN A 199 4.62 6.80 14.02
N HIS A 200 4.59 8.10 14.16
CA HIS A 200 4.45 8.82 15.41
C HIS A 200 3.38 9.89 15.24
N GLY A 201 2.33 9.85 16.06
CA GLY A 201 1.17 10.73 15.92
C GLY A 201 1.49 12.22 16.04
N GLY A 202 2.46 12.57 16.89
CA GLY A 202 2.76 13.97 17.18
C GLY A 202 1.54 14.69 17.79
N GLU A 203 1.22 15.86 17.26
CA GLU A 203 0.02 16.61 17.64
C GLU A 203 -1.25 16.12 16.95
N THR A 204 -1.12 15.32 15.87
CA THR A 204 -2.24 14.82 15.07
C THR A 204 -2.73 13.48 15.61
N VAL A 205 -3.38 13.52 16.76
CA VAL A 205 -3.94 12.35 17.46
C VAL A 205 -5.42 12.53 17.76
N SER A 206 -6.15 11.44 17.90
CA SER A 206 -7.55 11.47 18.33
C SER A 206 -7.66 11.72 19.83
N GLU A 207 -8.85 12.09 20.32
CA GLU A 207 -9.11 12.33 21.74
C GLU A 207 -8.82 11.10 22.63
N ASN A 208 -8.95 9.90 22.06
CA ASN A 208 -8.70 8.63 22.77
C ASN A 208 -7.26 8.11 22.60
N ALA A 209 -6.35 8.91 22.04
CA ALA A 209 -4.93 8.56 21.98
C ALA A 209 -4.31 8.57 23.38
N PRO A 210 -3.27 7.74 23.61
CA PRO A 210 -2.62 7.68 24.92
C PRO A 210 -1.99 9.01 25.36
N ARG A 211 -1.37 9.73 24.42
CA ARG A 211 -0.73 11.03 24.69
C ARG A 211 -0.70 11.89 23.44
N LYS A 212 -0.78 13.19 23.64
CA LYS A 212 -0.56 14.19 22.60
C LYS A 212 0.75 14.91 22.89
N ILE A 213 1.63 14.94 21.89
CA ILE A 213 2.91 15.64 21.97
C ILE A 213 3.10 16.50 20.74
N SER A 214 3.81 17.61 20.88
CA SER A 214 3.94 18.61 19.84
C SER A 214 5.38 19.06 19.68
N VAL A 215 5.78 19.33 18.46
CA VAL A 215 7.05 19.99 18.14
C VAL A 215 6.96 21.49 18.46
N LYS A 216 5.89 22.10 18.03
CA LYS A 216 5.46 23.48 18.28
C LYS A 216 3.96 23.52 18.12
N HIS A 217 3.23 24.16 19.05
CA HIS A 217 1.76 24.20 18.97
C HIS A 217 1.29 24.87 17.70
N LEU A 218 0.41 24.19 16.96
CA LEU A 218 -0.14 24.63 15.70
C LEU A 218 -1.66 24.80 15.81
N TYR A 219 -2.20 25.97 15.45
CA TYR A 219 -3.64 26.24 15.23
C TYR A 219 -4.60 25.66 16.29
N GLY A 220 -4.25 25.77 17.57
CA GLY A 220 -5.07 25.23 18.66
C GLY A 220 -4.91 23.72 18.93
N PHE A 221 -4.11 23.02 18.16
CA PHE A 221 -3.62 21.73 18.57
C PHE A 221 -2.68 21.94 19.77
N GLY A 222 -2.94 21.26 20.88
CA GLY A 222 -2.09 21.29 22.07
C GLY A 222 -1.23 20.04 22.15
N GLY A 223 -0.54 19.89 23.27
CA GLY A 223 0.29 18.71 23.58
C GLY A 223 1.53 19.12 24.33
N ASP A 224 2.22 18.15 24.94
CA ASP A 224 3.50 18.43 25.59
C ASP A 224 4.57 18.72 24.53
N ILE A 225 5.34 19.78 24.73
CA ILE A 225 6.43 20.12 23.81
C ILE A 225 7.59 19.17 24.04
N ILE A 226 8.01 18.48 22.99
CA ILE A 226 9.10 17.51 23.04
C ILE A 226 10.47 18.18 22.96
N ASP A 227 11.48 17.52 23.53
CA ASP A 227 12.88 17.91 23.47
C ASP A 227 13.70 17.03 22.50
N ALA A 228 14.98 17.34 22.37
CA ALA A 228 15.86 16.61 21.46
C ALA A 228 16.14 15.17 21.96
N GLY A 229 16.24 14.97 23.26
CA GLY A 229 16.48 13.64 23.84
C GLY A 229 15.35 12.67 23.56
N TYR A 230 14.09 13.16 23.56
CA TYR A 230 12.96 12.36 23.15
C TYR A 230 13.08 11.90 21.68
N ILE A 231 13.42 12.82 20.78
CA ILE A 231 13.59 12.47 19.35
C ILE A 231 14.77 11.52 19.13
N ASP A 232 15.90 11.74 19.83
CA ASP A 232 17.04 10.82 19.78
C ASP A 232 16.64 9.40 20.17
N SER A 233 15.88 9.24 21.25
CA SER A 233 15.36 7.96 21.70
C SER A 233 14.37 7.33 20.72
N PHE A 234 13.55 8.15 20.04
CA PHE A 234 12.63 7.66 19.02
C PHE A 234 13.38 7.17 17.78
N ILE A 235 14.42 7.87 17.33
CA ILE A 235 15.30 7.42 16.23
C ILE A 235 16.00 6.10 16.60
N ASP A 236 16.48 5.95 17.86
CA ASP A 236 17.04 4.67 18.34
C ASP A 236 16.03 3.54 18.16
N ARG A 237 14.77 3.79 18.51
CA ARG A 237 13.68 2.81 18.36
C ARG A 237 13.39 2.50 16.89
N GLU A 238 13.42 3.48 15.98
CA GLU A 238 13.29 3.25 14.53
C GLU A 238 14.37 2.31 14.01
N VAL A 239 15.62 2.52 14.43
CA VAL A 239 16.77 1.70 14.03
C VAL A 239 16.63 0.26 14.54
N GLU A 240 16.30 0.07 15.83
CA GLU A 240 16.07 -1.27 16.40
C GLU A 240 14.88 -1.98 15.76
N THR A 241 13.81 -1.23 15.43
CA THR A 241 12.66 -1.77 14.71
C THR A 241 13.02 -2.24 13.30
N ALA A 242 13.88 -1.49 12.59
CA ALA A 242 14.38 -1.90 11.28
C ALA A 242 15.18 -3.21 11.36
N ARG A 243 16.07 -3.33 12.37
CA ARG A 243 16.83 -4.56 12.63
C ARG A 243 15.90 -5.74 12.84
N PHE A 244 14.94 -5.60 13.74
CA PHE A 244 13.98 -6.67 14.03
C PHE A 244 13.15 -7.06 12.80
N LEU A 245 12.63 -6.11 12.04
CA LEU A 245 11.86 -6.37 10.83
C LEU A 245 12.69 -7.10 9.77
N HIS A 246 13.97 -6.75 9.62
CA HIS A 246 14.90 -7.47 8.74
C HIS A 246 15.11 -8.93 9.23
N GLU A 247 15.32 -9.14 10.53
CA GLU A 247 15.49 -10.48 11.13
C GLU A 247 14.29 -11.39 10.90
N ILE A 248 13.06 -10.87 10.97
CA ILE A 248 11.83 -11.65 10.78
C ILE A 248 11.37 -11.75 9.31
N GLY A 249 12.14 -11.21 8.36
CA GLY A 249 11.92 -11.36 6.93
C GLY A 249 10.93 -10.38 6.29
N ALA A 250 10.66 -9.22 6.90
CA ALA A 250 10.04 -8.10 6.19
C ALA A 250 10.98 -7.59 5.09
N ASP A 251 10.44 -7.06 4.01
CA ASP A 251 11.24 -6.63 2.86
C ASP A 251 11.73 -5.18 2.97
N GLY A 252 11.27 -4.42 3.95
CA GLY A 252 11.75 -3.05 4.16
C GLY A 252 10.88 -2.18 5.03
N VAL A 253 11.35 -0.95 5.25
CA VAL A 253 10.70 0.07 6.09
C VAL A 253 10.52 1.38 5.35
N ASP A 254 9.53 2.13 5.80
CA ASP A 254 9.17 3.47 5.36
C ASP A 254 9.18 4.43 6.54
N LEU A 255 10.04 5.44 6.46
CA LEU A 255 10.10 6.55 7.39
C LEU A 255 9.04 7.58 7.01
N LYS A 256 7.97 7.67 7.78
CA LYS A 256 6.81 8.50 7.43
C LYS A 256 7.06 9.99 7.56
N MET A 257 7.26 10.69 6.44
CA MET A 257 7.51 12.13 6.35
C MET A 257 6.30 12.85 5.69
N CYS A 258 5.06 12.51 6.12
CA CYS A 258 3.86 12.99 5.42
C CYS A 258 2.64 13.14 6.33
N HIS A 259 1.61 13.80 5.79
CA HIS A 259 0.23 13.88 6.28
C HIS A 259 0.04 14.63 7.60
N GLY A 260 1.01 15.45 8.02
CA GLY A 260 0.91 16.22 9.25
C GLY A 260 1.23 15.45 10.53
N TYR A 261 1.81 14.25 10.42
CA TYR A 261 2.34 13.51 11.57
C TYR A 261 3.75 14.01 11.95
N LEU A 262 4.37 13.43 12.97
CA LEU A 262 5.60 13.97 13.56
C LEU A 262 6.68 14.31 12.53
N GLY A 263 6.93 13.43 11.54
CA GLY A 263 7.92 13.68 10.48
C GLY A 263 7.64 14.99 9.72
N SER A 264 6.37 15.20 9.28
CA SER A 264 5.97 16.48 8.67
C SER A 264 6.13 17.65 9.64
N GLN A 265 5.72 17.46 10.91
CA GLN A 265 5.75 18.54 11.92
C GLN A 265 7.18 19.03 12.17
N ILE A 266 8.16 18.13 12.17
CA ILE A 266 9.58 18.49 12.34
C ILE A 266 10.11 19.20 11.09
N LEU A 267 9.76 18.70 9.90
CA LEU A 267 10.26 19.22 8.61
C LEU A 267 9.65 20.58 8.20
N ARG A 268 8.51 20.98 8.77
CA ARG A 268 7.86 22.24 8.44
C ARG A 268 8.75 23.46 8.70
N PRO A 269 8.81 24.46 7.83
CA PRO A 269 9.33 25.79 8.15
C PRO A 269 8.71 26.39 9.42
N TYR A 270 7.45 26.07 9.73
CA TYR A 270 6.78 26.45 10.98
C TYR A 270 7.51 26.00 12.25
N ASN A 271 8.31 24.93 12.21
CA ASN A 271 9.19 24.48 13.29
C ASN A 271 10.45 25.37 13.36
N ASP A 272 10.29 26.61 13.73
CA ASP A 272 11.32 27.63 13.84
C ASP A 272 12.04 27.65 15.20
N ARG A 273 11.72 26.71 16.10
CA ARG A 273 12.39 26.58 17.41
C ARG A 273 13.90 26.38 17.23
N ASN A 274 14.67 27.08 18.06
CA ASN A 274 16.15 26.89 18.12
C ASN A 274 16.50 25.66 18.95
N TRP A 275 16.56 24.49 18.31
CA TRP A 275 16.91 23.21 18.91
C TRP A 275 17.49 22.25 17.86
N LYS A 276 17.97 21.07 18.27
CA LYS A 276 18.63 20.09 17.39
C LYS A 276 17.80 19.72 16.15
N TYR A 277 16.46 19.72 16.23
CA TYR A 277 15.53 19.30 15.20
C TYR A 277 14.61 20.44 14.70
N GLY A 278 15.05 21.71 14.81
CA GLY A 278 14.23 22.85 14.41
C GLY A 278 15.03 24.08 13.99
N GLY A 279 14.34 25.12 13.55
CA GLY A 279 14.96 26.32 13.01
C GLY A 279 15.46 26.09 11.58
N SER A 280 16.77 25.90 11.41
CA SER A 280 17.37 25.71 10.08
C SER A 280 16.97 24.41 9.41
N TRP A 281 17.08 24.38 8.07
CA TRP A 281 16.84 23.14 7.30
C TRP A 281 17.76 21.99 7.74
N GLU A 282 19.02 22.28 7.97
CA GLU A 282 20.01 21.27 8.42
C GLU A 282 19.60 20.62 9.74
N ASN A 283 18.98 21.35 10.64
CA ASN A 283 18.49 20.81 11.90
C ASN A 283 17.20 20.01 11.70
N ARG A 284 16.23 20.56 10.95
CA ARG A 284 14.95 19.88 10.71
C ARG A 284 15.11 18.57 9.93
N SER A 285 16.02 18.54 8.95
CA SER A 285 16.27 17.36 8.13
C SER A 285 16.96 16.21 8.86
N ARG A 286 17.61 16.45 10.03
CA ARG A 286 18.23 15.39 10.84
C ARG A 286 17.25 14.26 11.17
N PHE A 287 16.00 14.59 11.47
CA PHE A 287 14.98 13.59 11.78
C PHE A 287 14.77 12.55 10.68
N ALA A 288 14.95 12.95 9.41
CA ALA A 288 14.85 12.05 8.28
C ALA A 288 16.20 11.41 7.92
N PHE A 289 17.31 12.15 8.08
CA PHE A 289 18.62 11.72 7.60
C PHE A 289 19.33 10.76 8.57
N ASP A 290 19.29 11.07 9.88
CA ASP A 290 19.98 10.27 10.89
C ASP A 290 19.49 8.80 10.94
N PRO A 291 18.16 8.51 10.92
CA PRO A 291 17.71 7.13 10.86
C PRO A 291 18.07 6.43 9.54
N CYS A 292 18.08 7.14 8.39
CA CYS A 292 18.52 6.54 7.13
C CYS A 292 19.97 6.03 7.21
N GLU A 293 20.90 6.87 7.66
CA GLU A 293 22.32 6.51 7.79
C GLU A 293 22.48 5.33 8.74
N ARG A 294 21.91 5.42 9.94
CA ARG A 294 22.03 4.40 10.98
C ARG A 294 21.41 3.05 10.59
N ILE A 295 20.27 3.06 9.90
CA ILE A 295 19.65 1.82 9.40
C ILE A 295 20.56 1.19 8.34
N ARG A 296 21.14 1.97 7.41
CA ARG A 296 22.05 1.44 6.40
C ARG A 296 23.38 0.96 6.96
N ASP A 297 23.88 1.56 8.01
CA ASP A 297 25.08 1.12 8.72
C ASP A 297 24.90 -0.29 9.32
N ILE A 298 23.72 -0.58 9.90
CA ILE A 298 23.46 -1.87 10.51
C ILE A 298 22.87 -2.90 9.54
N ILE A 299 22.21 -2.45 8.45
CA ILE A 299 21.60 -3.29 7.41
C ILE A 299 22.08 -2.83 6.03
N PRO A 300 23.32 -3.16 5.64
CA PRO A 300 23.86 -2.77 4.33
C PRO A 300 23.23 -3.56 3.17
N ASP A 301 22.53 -4.66 3.45
CA ASP A 301 21.85 -5.46 2.43
C ASP A 301 20.70 -4.68 1.79
N ARG A 302 20.86 -4.37 0.49
CA ARG A 302 19.86 -3.66 -0.31
C ARG A 302 18.64 -4.53 -0.69
N ARG A 303 18.58 -5.77 -0.22
CA ARG A 303 17.34 -6.57 -0.23
C ARG A 303 16.38 -6.11 0.84
N PHE A 304 16.87 -5.53 1.94
CA PHE A 304 16.03 -4.81 2.88
C PHE A 304 15.87 -3.36 2.41
N LEU A 305 14.69 -3.05 1.90
CA LEU A 305 14.38 -1.75 1.31
C LEU A 305 14.24 -0.67 2.38
N LEU A 306 14.80 0.49 2.12
CA LEU A 306 14.61 1.69 2.93
C LEU A 306 13.97 2.76 2.07
N GLY A 307 12.97 3.45 2.58
CA GLY A 307 12.33 4.54 1.87
C GLY A 307 11.50 5.43 2.77
N ALA A 308 10.78 6.32 2.16
CA ALA A 308 9.89 7.24 2.87
C ALA A 308 8.63 7.56 2.06
N ARG A 309 7.52 7.75 2.76
CA ARG A 309 6.39 8.45 2.17
C ARG A 309 6.47 9.93 2.52
N VAL A 310 6.52 10.80 1.50
CA VAL A 310 6.82 12.22 1.65
C VAL A 310 5.66 13.08 1.13
N SER A 311 5.14 13.99 1.96
CA SER A 311 4.30 15.08 1.48
C SER A 311 5.19 16.11 0.80
N MET A 312 5.02 16.29 -0.52
CA MET A 312 5.78 17.32 -1.23
C MET A 312 5.41 18.72 -0.79
N TYR A 313 4.13 18.92 -0.43
CA TYR A 313 3.65 20.14 0.24
C TYR A 313 2.35 19.84 1.04
N GLU A 314 2.04 20.68 2.04
CA GLU A 314 0.93 20.43 2.97
C GLU A 314 -0.27 21.36 2.81
N GLU A 315 -0.23 22.39 1.97
CA GLU A 315 -1.29 23.39 1.77
C GLU A 315 -1.75 24.11 3.05
N MET A 316 -0.81 24.45 3.91
CA MET A 316 -1.04 25.20 5.13
C MET A 316 0.08 26.20 5.37
N PRO A 317 -0.17 27.35 6.01
CA PRO A 317 0.89 28.32 6.31
C PRO A 317 2.04 27.65 7.07
N GLY A 318 3.26 27.83 6.58
CA GLY A 318 4.46 27.24 7.20
C GLY A 318 4.54 25.71 7.14
N GLY A 319 3.68 25.07 6.35
CA GLY A 319 3.72 23.61 6.13
C GLY A 319 4.95 23.16 5.37
N GLN A 320 5.19 21.86 5.32
CA GLN A 320 6.21 21.29 4.48
C GLN A 320 6.00 21.71 3.02
N GLY A 321 7.07 22.06 2.30
CA GLY A 321 6.99 22.54 0.92
C GLY A 321 6.47 23.98 0.76
N HIS A 322 6.63 24.83 1.80
CA HIS A 322 6.28 26.24 1.77
C HIS A 322 7.49 27.14 2.07
N ALA A 323 7.44 28.39 1.55
CA ALA A 323 8.57 29.32 1.53
C ALA A 323 9.02 29.88 2.87
N GLY A 324 8.31 29.59 3.97
CA GLY A 324 8.65 30.12 5.30
C GLY A 324 7.61 29.80 6.34
N PRO A 325 7.83 30.15 7.61
CA PRO A 325 7.03 29.69 8.75
C PRO A 325 5.55 30.16 8.74
N ASP A 326 5.24 31.24 8.03
CA ASP A 326 3.88 31.77 7.93
C ASP A 326 3.39 31.87 6.48
N SER A 327 4.14 31.31 5.51
CA SER A 327 3.85 31.44 4.09
C SER A 327 2.91 30.35 3.58
N LEU A 328 1.97 30.73 2.72
CA LEU A 328 1.20 29.81 1.86
C LEU A 328 1.83 29.62 0.47
N CYS A 329 2.90 30.37 0.15
CA CYS A 329 3.60 30.19 -1.13
C CYS A 329 4.28 28.84 -1.15
N ILE A 330 3.97 28.03 -2.16
CA ILE A 330 4.64 26.73 -2.37
C ILE A 330 6.09 26.99 -2.78
N ASP A 331 7.00 26.40 -2.03
CA ASP A 331 8.43 26.31 -2.34
C ASP A 331 8.89 24.89 -2.06
N LEU A 332 9.20 24.16 -3.13
CA LEU A 332 9.54 22.75 -3.07
C LEU A 332 11.06 22.49 -2.89
N ALA A 333 11.86 23.55 -2.72
CA ALA A 333 13.32 23.40 -2.60
C ALA A 333 13.71 22.45 -1.45
N GLU A 334 13.14 22.62 -0.26
CA GLU A 334 13.42 21.75 0.88
C GLU A 334 12.85 20.34 0.68
N SER A 335 11.67 20.18 0.05
CA SER A 335 11.11 18.86 -0.25
C SER A 335 11.94 18.08 -1.25
N VAL A 336 12.50 18.77 -2.26
CA VAL A 336 13.46 18.17 -3.19
C VAL A 336 14.77 17.84 -2.49
N ALA A 337 15.29 18.74 -1.64
CA ALA A 337 16.48 18.48 -0.84
C ALA A 337 16.31 17.28 0.09
N LEU A 338 15.11 17.10 0.67
CA LEU A 338 14.77 15.96 1.52
C LEU A 338 14.92 14.63 0.77
N ILE A 339 14.23 14.46 -0.36
CA ILE A 339 14.26 13.18 -1.11
C ILE A 339 15.67 12.88 -1.64
N LYS A 340 16.40 13.89 -2.13
CA LYS A 340 17.80 13.72 -2.58
C LYS A 340 18.72 13.36 -1.41
N GLY A 341 18.55 14.00 -0.27
CA GLY A 341 19.34 13.73 0.94
C GLY A 341 19.09 12.32 1.49
N MET A 342 17.84 11.85 1.49
CA MET A 342 17.49 10.49 1.89
C MET A 342 17.99 9.46 0.88
N GLU A 343 17.88 9.72 -0.43
CA GLU A 343 18.42 8.86 -1.48
C GLU A 343 19.94 8.70 -1.35
N ALA A 344 20.67 9.80 -1.12
CA ALA A 344 22.13 9.77 -0.91
C ALA A 344 22.51 8.90 0.30
N ARG A 345 21.61 8.74 1.27
CA ARG A 345 21.75 7.90 2.48
C ARG A 345 21.18 6.50 2.31
N GLY A 346 20.88 6.11 1.09
CA GLY A 346 20.53 4.74 0.74
C GLY A 346 19.05 4.42 0.69
N CYS A 347 18.15 5.41 0.58
CA CYS A 347 16.75 5.12 0.25
C CYS A 347 16.60 4.56 -1.16
N ASP A 348 15.78 3.51 -1.28
CA ASP A 348 15.51 2.77 -2.52
C ASP A 348 14.22 3.22 -3.20
N PHE A 349 13.28 3.77 -2.42
CA PHE A 349 11.96 4.16 -2.92
C PHE A 349 11.40 5.35 -2.17
N PHE A 350 10.47 6.05 -2.84
CA PHE A 350 9.64 7.09 -2.24
C PHE A 350 8.18 6.89 -2.62
N GLY A 351 7.29 7.00 -1.63
CA GLY A 351 5.87 7.13 -1.83
C GLY A 351 5.47 8.60 -1.92
N GLU A 352 4.99 9.01 -3.07
CA GLU A 352 4.49 10.37 -3.26
C GLU A 352 3.21 10.61 -2.48
N THR A 353 3.05 11.80 -1.91
CA THR A 353 1.77 12.33 -1.44
C THR A 353 1.81 13.86 -1.31
N ILE A 354 0.63 14.47 -1.11
CA ILE A 354 0.44 15.90 -0.85
C ILE A 354 -0.58 16.08 0.27
N GLY A 355 -0.65 17.30 0.79
CA GLY A 355 -1.66 17.73 1.75
C GLY A 355 -1.42 17.22 3.17
N ASN A 356 -2.29 17.65 4.06
CA ASN A 356 -2.27 17.35 5.48
C ASN A 356 -3.65 16.84 5.91
N GLY A 357 -3.69 15.63 6.45
CA GLY A 357 -4.93 14.94 6.82
C GLY A 357 -5.72 15.63 7.93
N ALA A 358 -5.08 16.41 8.80
CA ALA A 358 -5.73 17.12 9.88
C ALA A 358 -6.38 18.45 9.44
N VAL A 359 -5.78 19.13 8.43
CA VAL A 359 -6.20 20.48 8.00
C VAL A 359 -6.97 20.41 6.68
N TYR A 360 -6.46 19.68 5.68
CA TYR A 360 -7.07 19.59 4.36
C TYR A 360 -6.86 18.23 3.70
N SER A 361 -7.90 17.40 3.74
CA SER A 361 -7.80 16.01 3.26
C SER A 361 -8.17 15.80 1.78
N LYS A 362 -8.80 16.79 1.11
CA LYS A 362 -9.30 16.62 -0.27
C LYS A 362 -8.18 16.47 -1.29
N ASN A 363 -7.04 17.14 -1.09
CA ASN A 363 -5.89 16.98 -1.97
C ASN A 363 -5.13 15.70 -1.67
N MET A 364 -4.93 15.36 -0.39
CA MET A 364 -4.35 14.08 0.02
C MET A 364 -5.14 12.88 -0.52
N CYS A 365 -6.46 13.00 -0.59
CA CYS A 365 -7.37 11.95 -1.04
C CYS A 365 -8.35 12.48 -2.09
N PRO A 366 -7.97 12.61 -3.37
CA PRO A 366 -8.85 13.13 -4.41
C PRO A 366 -10.22 12.42 -4.40
N VAL A 367 -11.28 13.22 -4.49
CA VAL A 367 -12.67 12.76 -4.59
C VAL A 367 -13.25 13.15 -5.93
N ARG A 368 -14.37 12.56 -6.34
CA ARG A 368 -14.95 12.78 -7.66
C ARG A 368 -15.23 14.26 -7.97
N SER A 369 -15.63 15.05 -6.97
CA SER A 369 -15.84 16.49 -7.14
C SER A 369 -14.55 17.31 -7.33
N CYS A 370 -13.39 16.71 -7.03
CA CYS A 370 -12.06 17.29 -7.18
C CYS A 370 -11.11 16.27 -7.83
N ALA A 371 -11.60 15.52 -8.84
CA ALA A 371 -10.85 14.44 -9.46
C ALA A 371 -9.57 14.94 -10.15
N ALA A 372 -9.57 16.19 -10.65
CA ALA A 372 -8.38 16.84 -11.21
C ALA A 372 -7.19 16.91 -10.25
N ASN A 373 -7.40 16.76 -8.93
CA ASN A 373 -6.30 16.69 -7.97
C ASN A 373 -5.36 15.49 -8.21
N VAL A 374 -5.77 14.49 -8.97
CA VAL A 374 -4.88 13.40 -9.40
C VAL A 374 -3.69 13.93 -10.21
N TYR A 375 -3.85 15.02 -10.95
CA TYR A 375 -2.76 15.65 -11.69
C TYR A 375 -1.74 16.32 -10.77
N GLN A 376 -2.18 16.87 -9.63
CA GLN A 376 -1.26 17.42 -8.63
C GLN A 376 -0.36 16.31 -8.08
N HIS A 377 -0.93 15.14 -7.75
CA HIS A 377 -0.17 13.96 -7.36
C HIS A 377 0.80 13.54 -8.47
N ALA A 378 0.33 13.40 -9.71
CA ALA A 378 1.17 13.03 -10.84
C ALA A 378 2.32 14.04 -11.07
N SER A 379 2.05 15.35 -10.92
CA SER A 379 3.06 16.40 -11.06
C SER A 379 4.13 16.29 -9.98
N MET A 380 3.76 16.01 -8.74
CA MET A 380 4.70 15.82 -7.64
C MET A 380 5.50 14.53 -7.79
N ALA A 381 4.87 13.44 -8.21
CA ALA A 381 5.58 12.20 -8.52
C ALA A 381 6.61 12.38 -9.64
N ARG A 382 6.24 13.12 -10.71
CA ARG A 382 7.17 13.48 -11.78
C ARG A 382 8.34 14.31 -11.25
N LEU A 383 8.07 15.32 -10.43
CA LEU A 383 9.13 16.13 -9.82
C LEU A 383 10.09 15.27 -8.99
N MET A 384 9.58 14.28 -8.24
CA MET A 384 10.43 13.31 -7.55
C MET A 384 11.31 12.55 -8.55
N LYS A 385 10.73 11.98 -9.62
CA LYS A 385 11.49 11.21 -10.61
C LYS A 385 12.57 12.04 -11.31
N GLU A 386 12.29 13.30 -11.62
CA GLU A 386 13.24 14.21 -12.26
C GLU A 386 14.43 14.59 -11.35
N ASN A 387 14.27 14.46 -10.04
CA ASN A 387 15.28 14.81 -9.03
C ASN A 387 15.95 13.62 -8.36
N LEU A 388 15.54 12.40 -8.66
CA LEU A 388 16.09 11.16 -8.13
C LEU A 388 16.81 10.37 -9.23
N ARG A 389 17.66 9.43 -8.84
CA ARG A 389 18.31 8.51 -9.78
C ARG A 389 17.26 7.64 -10.48
N PRO A 390 17.51 7.20 -11.72
CA PRO A 390 16.56 6.39 -12.48
C PRO A 390 16.13 5.10 -11.76
N GLU A 391 17.04 4.49 -11.00
CA GLU A 391 16.80 3.25 -10.25
C GLU A 391 16.01 3.45 -8.94
N THR A 392 15.90 4.68 -8.45
CA THR A 392 15.08 4.97 -7.26
C THR A 392 13.60 4.98 -7.63
N VAL A 393 12.85 4.12 -6.98
CA VAL A 393 11.44 3.90 -7.31
C VAL A 393 10.54 4.97 -6.71
N VAL A 394 9.66 5.53 -7.52
CA VAL A 394 8.57 6.41 -7.05
C VAL A 394 7.23 5.71 -7.18
N ILE A 395 6.49 5.65 -6.08
CA ILE A 395 5.15 5.08 -6.01
C ILE A 395 4.15 6.24 -6.01
N GLY A 396 3.37 6.35 -7.09
CA GLY A 396 2.37 7.40 -7.25
C GLY A 396 1.14 7.17 -6.39
N ALA A 397 0.43 8.25 -6.03
CA ALA A 397 -0.77 8.21 -5.21
C ALA A 397 -1.95 8.94 -5.86
N GLY A 398 -3.07 9.08 -5.14
CA GLY A 398 -4.27 9.78 -5.60
C GLY A 398 -5.15 8.98 -6.58
N LEU A 399 -4.72 7.83 -7.06
CA LEU A 399 -5.30 7.09 -8.19
C LEU A 399 -6.68 6.45 -7.94
N SER A 400 -7.11 6.32 -6.68
CA SER A 400 -8.41 5.69 -6.34
C SER A 400 -9.63 6.44 -6.90
N VAL A 401 -9.46 7.67 -7.37
CA VAL A 401 -10.53 8.50 -7.95
C VAL A 401 -10.87 8.13 -9.39
N LEU A 402 -9.94 7.51 -10.12
CA LEU A 402 -10.03 7.31 -11.58
C LEU A 402 -11.07 6.27 -12.00
N GLY A 403 -11.26 5.21 -11.24
CA GLY A 403 -12.27 4.19 -11.55
C GLY A 403 -12.05 3.50 -12.89
N SER A 404 -13.18 3.05 -13.50
CA SER A 404 -13.20 2.41 -14.82
C SER A 404 -12.93 3.36 -15.98
N GLY A 405 -13.00 4.67 -15.75
CA GLY A 405 -12.99 5.69 -16.82
C GLY A 405 -14.38 6.11 -17.26
N ASP A 406 -15.42 5.34 -16.93
CA ASP A 406 -16.78 5.69 -17.32
C ASP A 406 -17.29 6.91 -16.54
N LYS A 407 -17.42 8.05 -17.21
CA LYS A 407 -18.20 9.22 -16.75
C LYS A 407 -17.67 9.93 -15.49
N ILE A 408 -16.35 9.96 -15.25
CA ILE A 408 -15.80 10.87 -14.27
C ILE A 408 -15.51 12.19 -14.97
N PRO A 409 -16.23 13.29 -14.65
CA PRO A 409 -15.92 14.60 -15.21
C PRO A 409 -14.62 15.11 -14.58
N LEU A 410 -13.50 14.70 -15.15
CA LEU A 410 -12.16 15.12 -14.73
C LEU A 410 -11.77 16.45 -15.38
N GLY A 411 -12.66 17.42 -15.47
CA GLY A 411 -12.48 18.76 -15.98
C GLY A 411 -11.14 19.03 -16.70
N GLY A 412 -11.07 18.81 -18.01
CA GLY A 412 -9.87 19.06 -18.80
C GLY A 412 -8.87 17.91 -18.94
N MET A 413 -9.18 16.68 -18.44
CA MET A 413 -8.39 15.51 -18.80
C MET A 413 -8.64 15.10 -20.27
N PRO A 414 -7.59 14.66 -20.99
CA PRO A 414 -7.77 13.98 -22.24
C PRO A 414 -8.65 12.73 -22.06
N PRO A 415 -9.54 12.39 -23.00
CA PRO A 415 -10.42 11.23 -22.91
C PRO A 415 -9.68 9.91 -22.65
N GLU A 416 -8.48 9.76 -23.15
CA GLU A 416 -7.62 8.59 -22.97
C GLU A 416 -7.08 8.40 -21.54
N ASP A 417 -7.15 9.45 -20.71
CA ASP A 417 -6.68 9.42 -19.33
C ASP A 417 -7.82 9.28 -18.30
N GLU A 418 -9.05 9.10 -18.73
CA GLU A 418 -10.23 9.09 -17.86
C GLU A 418 -10.29 7.87 -16.92
N GLY A 419 -9.65 6.75 -17.27
CA GLY A 419 -9.64 5.51 -16.49
C GLY A 419 -8.33 5.22 -15.80
N PHE A 420 -8.40 4.48 -14.69
CA PHE A 420 -7.22 4.06 -13.92
C PHE A 420 -6.14 3.41 -14.79
N LYS A 421 -6.54 2.42 -15.63
CA LYS A 421 -5.58 1.66 -16.43
C LYS A 421 -4.82 2.57 -17.40
N ALA A 422 -5.56 3.35 -18.18
CA ALA A 422 -4.98 4.24 -19.19
C ALA A 422 -4.07 5.29 -18.55
N PHE A 423 -4.52 5.92 -17.48
CA PHE A 423 -3.75 6.93 -16.75
C PHE A 423 -2.46 6.35 -16.13
N ALA A 424 -2.59 5.23 -15.40
CA ALA A 424 -1.44 4.61 -14.73
C ALA A 424 -0.40 4.10 -15.74
N GLU A 425 -0.83 3.47 -16.84
CA GLU A 425 0.06 3.03 -17.93
C GLU A 425 0.79 4.20 -18.59
N LYS A 426 0.07 5.28 -18.87
CA LYS A 426 0.67 6.50 -19.43
C LYS A 426 1.70 7.08 -18.47
N CYS A 427 1.39 7.22 -17.20
CA CYS A 427 2.32 7.72 -16.20
C CYS A 427 3.59 6.87 -16.10
N ILE A 428 3.46 5.54 -16.12
CA ILE A 428 4.62 4.63 -16.08
C ILE A 428 5.44 4.75 -17.37
N ARG A 429 4.80 4.75 -18.54
CA ARG A 429 5.51 4.86 -19.84
C ARG A 429 6.24 6.19 -20.00
N THR A 430 5.72 7.27 -19.42
CA THR A 430 6.29 8.62 -19.51
C THR A 430 7.17 8.99 -18.31
N GLY A 431 7.46 8.04 -17.40
CA GLY A 431 8.36 8.24 -16.27
C GLY A 431 7.82 9.20 -15.21
N VAL A 432 6.50 9.30 -15.05
CA VAL A 432 5.88 10.09 -13.97
C VAL A 432 6.05 9.40 -12.62
N PHE A 433 5.81 8.10 -12.59
CA PHE A 433 6.08 7.22 -11.46
C PHE A 433 6.37 5.80 -11.95
N ASP A 434 6.88 4.94 -11.08
CA ASP A 434 7.24 3.56 -11.41
C ASP A 434 6.16 2.53 -11.03
N MET A 435 5.38 2.81 -9.99
CA MET A 435 4.29 1.95 -9.49
C MET A 435 3.02 2.74 -9.22
N ALA A 436 1.88 2.12 -9.50
CA ALA A 436 0.56 2.65 -9.20
C ALA A 436 0.15 2.31 -7.76
N GLY A 437 0.13 3.31 -6.88
CA GLY A 437 -0.24 3.18 -5.48
C GLY A 437 -1.75 3.35 -5.26
N LEU A 438 -2.39 2.36 -4.63
CA LEU A 438 -3.82 2.30 -4.39
C LEU A 438 -4.11 2.21 -2.88
N GLY A 439 -4.80 3.21 -2.35
CA GLY A 439 -5.26 3.22 -0.96
C GLY A 439 -6.72 2.76 -0.87
N ARG A 440 -7.67 3.70 -0.96
CA ARG A 440 -9.11 3.42 -0.84
C ARG A 440 -9.63 2.40 -1.86
N GLN A 441 -9.01 2.30 -3.05
CA GLN A 441 -9.35 1.28 -4.03
C GLN A 441 -9.02 -0.13 -3.54
N ALA A 442 -7.90 -0.32 -2.85
CA ALA A 442 -7.56 -1.62 -2.26
C ALA A 442 -8.57 -2.06 -1.17
N PHE A 443 -9.16 -1.10 -0.44
CA PHE A 443 -10.27 -1.40 0.48
C PHE A 443 -11.58 -1.71 -0.25
N ALA A 444 -11.84 -1.05 -1.39
CA ALA A 444 -13.05 -1.29 -2.17
C ALA A 444 -13.01 -2.65 -2.88
N ASP A 445 -11.84 -3.01 -3.39
CA ASP A 445 -11.58 -4.29 -4.05
C ASP A 445 -10.14 -4.75 -3.84
N PRO A 446 -9.88 -5.59 -2.84
CA PRO A 446 -8.54 -6.13 -2.61
C PRO A 446 -8.05 -7.04 -3.74
N TYR A 447 -8.94 -7.50 -4.62
CA TYR A 447 -8.63 -8.39 -5.75
C TYR A 447 -8.56 -7.66 -7.10
N MET A 448 -8.51 -6.34 -7.11
CA MET A 448 -8.51 -5.54 -8.34
C MET A 448 -7.41 -5.95 -9.35
N PRO A 449 -6.11 -6.07 -8.98
CA PRO A 449 -5.09 -6.49 -9.96
C PRO A 449 -5.38 -7.86 -10.56
N LEU A 450 -5.81 -8.82 -9.75
CA LEU A 450 -6.17 -10.14 -10.23
C LEU A 450 -7.35 -10.09 -11.22
N LYS A 451 -8.39 -9.32 -10.90
CA LYS A 451 -9.55 -9.15 -11.79
C LYS A 451 -9.15 -8.53 -13.13
N MET A 452 -8.30 -7.50 -13.10
CA MET A 452 -7.75 -6.90 -14.34
C MET A 452 -6.91 -7.92 -15.13
N GLN A 453 -6.09 -8.71 -14.45
CA GLN A 453 -5.28 -9.74 -15.10
C GLN A 453 -6.13 -10.83 -15.75
N LEU A 454 -7.27 -11.18 -15.14
CA LEU A 454 -8.27 -12.11 -15.67
C LEU A 454 -9.13 -11.48 -16.77
N GLY A 455 -9.06 -10.17 -16.98
CA GLY A 455 -9.85 -9.43 -17.97
C GLY A 455 -11.32 -9.32 -17.60
N VAL A 456 -11.64 -9.25 -16.31
CA VAL A 456 -12.98 -9.08 -15.77
C VAL A 456 -13.11 -7.75 -15.06
N ASP A 457 -12.70 -6.70 -15.76
CA ASP A 457 -12.66 -5.33 -15.25
C ASP A 457 -14.06 -4.83 -14.84
N ASP A 458 -15.12 -5.35 -15.46
CA ASP A 458 -16.53 -5.11 -15.11
C ASP A 458 -16.92 -5.63 -13.72
N MET A 459 -16.18 -6.59 -13.17
CA MET A 459 -16.37 -7.11 -11.82
C MET A 459 -15.61 -6.34 -10.75
N ILE A 460 -14.83 -5.33 -11.11
CA ILE A 460 -14.07 -4.54 -10.14
C ILE A 460 -15.01 -3.63 -9.35
N ASN A 461 -14.93 -3.72 -8.05
CA ASN A 461 -15.58 -2.79 -7.12
C ASN A 461 -14.83 -1.47 -7.07
N TRP A 462 -15.10 -0.56 -8.00
CA TRP A 462 -14.42 0.72 -8.08
C TRP A 462 -14.77 1.64 -6.89
N CYS A 463 -13.76 2.18 -6.23
CA CYS A 463 -13.93 3.11 -5.12
C CYS A 463 -14.82 4.29 -5.52
N LYS A 464 -15.88 4.56 -4.76
CA LYS A 464 -16.78 5.69 -4.99
C LYS A 464 -16.24 7.03 -4.45
N THR A 465 -15.06 7.00 -3.84
CA THR A 465 -14.41 8.16 -3.17
C THR A 465 -15.33 8.92 -2.20
N CYS A 466 -16.27 8.21 -1.61
CA CYS A 466 -17.25 8.76 -0.67
C CYS A 466 -16.65 9.10 0.71
N ASN A 467 -15.45 8.63 1.00
CA ASN A 467 -14.71 8.76 2.26
C ASN A 467 -15.39 8.15 3.51
N LEU A 468 -16.51 7.45 3.37
CA LEU A 468 -17.22 6.81 4.49
C LEU A 468 -16.34 5.78 5.25
N CYS A 469 -15.31 5.23 4.61
CA CYS A 469 -14.31 4.41 5.30
C CYS A 469 -13.54 5.22 6.35
N LEU A 470 -13.36 6.53 6.15
CA LEU A 470 -12.69 7.42 7.11
C LEU A 470 -13.60 7.80 8.27
N ASP A 471 -14.92 7.83 8.05
CA ASP A 471 -15.93 8.15 9.08
C ASP A 471 -16.03 7.07 10.18
N LEU A 472 -15.46 5.89 9.96
CA LEU A 472 -15.39 4.83 10.96
C LEU A 472 -14.31 5.06 12.03
N ARG A 473 -13.30 5.86 11.72
CA ARG A 473 -12.11 6.05 12.58
C ARG A 473 -12.39 6.80 13.89
N PRO A 474 -13.16 7.90 13.91
CA PRO A 474 -13.40 8.65 15.15
C PRO A 474 -14.02 7.78 16.24
N ASP A 475 -14.89 6.84 15.86
CA ASP A 475 -15.61 5.96 16.78
C ASP A 475 -14.85 4.67 17.12
N MET A 476 -13.54 4.62 16.90
CA MET A 476 -12.73 3.43 17.12
C MET A 476 -13.25 2.17 16.37
N LYS A 477 -13.91 2.37 15.24
CA LYS A 477 -14.41 1.28 14.38
C LYS A 477 -13.34 0.86 13.38
N HIS A 478 -13.32 -0.44 13.08
CA HIS A 478 -12.46 -0.97 12.03
C HIS A 478 -12.79 -0.34 10.68
N THR A 479 -11.79 0.11 9.96
CA THR A 479 -11.94 0.82 8.69
C THR A 479 -11.89 -0.16 7.51
N GLY A 480 -12.82 -0.02 6.61
CA GLY A 480 -12.92 -0.76 5.35
C GLY A 480 -13.98 -0.16 4.45
N CYS A 481 -14.26 -0.78 3.31
CA CYS A 481 -15.21 -0.22 2.36
C CYS A 481 -16.67 -0.45 2.80
N VAL A 482 -17.36 0.58 3.24
CA VAL A 482 -18.79 0.51 3.65
C VAL A 482 -19.76 0.35 2.48
N ILE A 483 -19.31 0.56 1.24
CA ILE A 483 -20.16 0.41 0.04
C ILE A 483 -20.26 -1.04 -0.36
N TYR A 484 -19.13 -1.76 -0.35
CA TYR A 484 -19.05 -3.12 -0.90
C TYR A 484 -18.92 -4.21 0.14
N ASP A 485 -18.58 -3.86 1.39
CA ASP A 485 -18.49 -4.81 2.50
C ASP A 485 -19.56 -4.55 3.56
N ARG A 486 -20.46 -5.55 3.71
CA ARG A 486 -21.57 -5.49 4.65
C ARG A 486 -21.13 -5.29 6.10
N LYS A 487 -19.99 -5.89 6.50
CA LYS A 487 -19.41 -5.73 7.86
C LYS A 487 -19.21 -4.25 8.20
N TYR A 488 -18.56 -3.51 7.31
CA TYR A 488 -18.26 -2.09 7.54
C TYR A 488 -19.51 -1.20 7.39
N LYS A 489 -20.44 -1.57 6.52
CA LYS A 489 -21.74 -0.89 6.43
C LYS A 489 -22.53 -0.98 7.73
N GLU A 490 -22.57 -2.15 8.36
CA GLU A 490 -23.22 -2.37 9.65
C GLU A 490 -22.50 -1.62 10.78
N LEU A 491 -21.16 -1.58 10.78
CA LEU A 491 -20.40 -0.80 11.74
C LEU A 491 -20.70 0.71 11.63
N LEU A 492 -20.80 1.25 10.41
CA LEU A 492 -21.15 2.66 10.21
C LEU A 492 -22.58 2.97 10.66
N GLY A 493 -23.54 2.07 10.41
CA GLY A 493 -24.93 2.22 10.87
C GLY A 493 -25.03 2.32 12.39
N LYS A 494 -24.27 1.49 13.13
CA LYS A 494 -24.20 1.52 14.60
C LYS A 494 -23.48 2.76 15.16
N ALA A 495 -22.61 3.41 14.37
CA ALA A 495 -21.91 4.62 14.78
C ALA A 495 -22.79 5.88 14.63
N ARG A 496 -23.83 5.82 13.79
CA ARG A 496 -24.76 6.92 13.52
C ARG A 496 -26.10 6.81 14.26
N SER A 497 -26.37 5.69 14.92
CA SER A 497 -27.51 5.45 15.83
C SER A 497 -27.15 5.80 17.27
#